data_cd954934ea6ab64b994802eb92a1f90b
#
_entry.id   cd954934ea6ab64b994802eb92a1f90b
#
_cell.length_a   1.000
_cell.length_b   1.000
_cell.length_c   1.000
_cell.angle_alpha   90.00
_cell.angle_beta   90.00
_cell.angle_gamma   90.00
#
_symmetry.space_group_name_H-M   'P 1'
#
loop_
_entity.id
_entity.type
_entity.pdbx_description
1 polymer ?
#
loop_
_entity_poly.entity_id
_entity_poly.type
_entity_poly.pdbx_seq_one_letter_code
_entity_poly.pdbx_strand_id
1 'polypeptide(L)'
;MCGIIGIITTEAVTPGLLEGLRRLEYRGYDSAGIATLVDGRIECRRAEGKLANLAKRLEHEPVQGVIGIGHTRWATHGLPTETNAHPIATDRVAVVHNGIIENFQALRNELERLGYAFRTDTDTEAVAILATHFLETGLTPQKAVAKTLERLEGAFALAFLFAGEHDLLIGARRGSPLAIGYGDGEMFLGSDALALAPLTRRITYLEEGDWAVVTSRSVTVFDATNQEVERPIRQSAASGALIGKGNHRHFMLKEIFEQPAVIGDTLNALINPATRTVHLPELPFALGELERITLIACGTAYHACIVAKYWLERIARISVEIDIASEFRYRAPAMPRGGAAIFVSQSGETADTLAALRYAKAQAQKIIAIVNQPESSIAREADVVLPTLAGPEIGVASTKAFTTQLAVLASFTVALARARGAIGHEREAELVAVMTEVPSRASDVLNHDERIRETAVEIAEARDVLYLGRGSAYPLALEGALKLKEISYIHAEGYAAGEMKHGPIALIDESVPVIVLAPHDDLFEKTLGNVEEVMARGGRVVMISDTAGVARLADRLAFGIAVPNCDPFVAPLLYAIPIQLLAYHTAVLKGTDVDQPRNLAKSVTVE
;
A
#
# COMPACT_ATOMS: atom_id res chain seq x y z
N MET A 1 7.76 5.34 -1.89
CA MET A 1 8.55 4.10 -2.08
C MET A 1 9.22 4.11 -3.44
N CYS A 2 10.41 3.52 -3.58
CA CYS A 2 11.17 3.50 -4.84
C CYS A 2 10.88 2.24 -5.66
N GLY A 3 11.27 2.23 -6.94
CA GLY A 3 11.19 1.08 -7.82
C GLY A 3 12.54 0.78 -8.46
N ILE A 4 12.95 -0.49 -8.44
CA ILE A 4 14.19 -0.98 -9.07
C ILE A 4 13.85 -1.90 -10.23
N ILE A 5 14.56 -1.74 -11.34
CA ILE A 5 14.66 -2.70 -12.42
C ILE A 5 16.11 -2.84 -12.88
N GLY A 6 16.55 -4.06 -13.18
CA GLY A 6 17.83 -4.35 -13.82
C GLY A 6 17.61 -5.34 -14.96
N ILE A 7 18.33 -5.19 -16.07
CA ILE A 7 18.18 -6.02 -17.25
C ILE A 7 19.57 -6.37 -17.81
N ILE A 8 19.78 -7.64 -18.11
CA ILE A 8 20.86 -8.15 -18.96
C ILE A 8 20.21 -8.88 -20.12
N THR A 9 20.52 -8.47 -21.35
CA THR A 9 19.97 -9.08 -22.57
C THR A 9 20.95 -8.91 -23.72
N THR A 10 20.61 -9.39 -24.90
CA THR A 10 21.38 -9.20 -26.14
C THR A 10 20.90 -8.00 -26.95
N GLU A 11 19.77 -7.39 -26.57
CA GLU A 11 19.17 -6.23 -27.22
C GLU A 11 19.37 -4.95 -26.39
N ALA A 12 18.96 -3.80 -26.93
CA ALA A 12 19.03 -2.53 -26.19
C ALA A 12 18.10 -2.54 -24.97
N VAL A 13 18.66 -2.33 -23.76
CA VAL A 13 17.89 -2.42 -22.50
C VAL A 13 17.03 -1.21 -22.20
N THR A 14 17.27 -0.04 -22.80
CA THR A 14 16.57 1.22 -22.48
C THR A 14 15.05 1.11 -22.58
N PRO A 15 14.47 0.50 -23.65
CA PRO A 15 13.01 0.34 -23.73
C PRO A 15 12.45 -0.55 -22.61
N GLY A 16 13.11 -1.66 -22.29
CA GLY A 16 12.72 -2.57 -21.21
C GLY A 16 12.82 -1.92 -19.83
N LEU A 17 13.88 -1.15 -19.58
CA LEU A 17 14.04 -0.38 -18.35
C LEU A 17 12.90 0.63 -18.17
N LEU A 18 12.59 1.42 -19.21
CA LEU A 18 11.49 2.39 -19.17
C LEU A 18 10.13 1.72 -18.94
N GLU A 19 9.87 0.59 -19.61
CA GLU A 19 8.62 -0.15 -19.42
C GLU A 19 8.48 -0.72 -18.01
N GLY A 20 9.55 -1.29 -17.45
CA GLY A 20 9.57 -1.76 -16.06
C GLY A 20 9.39 -0.62 -15.07
N LEU A 21 10.06 0.53 -15.28
CA LEU A 21 9.90 1.72 -14.44
C LEU A 21 8.48 2.29 -14.51
N ARG A 22 7.83 2.27 -15.69
CA ARG A 22 6.44 2.71 -15.85
C ARG A 22 5.48 1.92 -14.97
N ARG A 23 5.76 0.64 -14.77
CA ARG A 23 4.98 -0.23 -13.88
C ARG A 23 5.27 -0.03 -12.40
N LEU A 24 6.37 0.64 -12.08
CA LEU A 24 6.78 0.97 -10.72
C LEU A 24 6.54 2.43 -10.35
N GLU A 25 6.15 3.29 -11.31
CA GLU A 25 6.00 4.73 -11.10
C GLU A 25 5.01 5.07 -9.97
N TYR A 26 3.96 4.27 -9.79
CA TYR A 26 3.01 4.45 -8.69
C TYR A 26 3.65 4.34 -7.30
N ARG A 27 4.86 3.75 -7.21
CA ARG A 27 5.63 3.62 -5.98
C ARG A 27 6.46 4.85 -5.65
N GLY A 28 6.97 5.56 -6.68
CA GLY A 28 7.79 6.76 -6.50
C GLY A 28 7.86 7.54 -7.79
N TYR A 29 7.70 8.84 -7.71
CA TYR A 29 7.60 9.74 -8.86
C TYR A 29 8.27 11.10 -8.63
N ASP A 30 9.16 11.20 -7.64
CA ASP A 30 9.91 12.43 -7.32
C ASP A 30 11.08 12.64 -8.28
N SER A 31 11.67 11.56 -8.75
CA SER A 31 12.67 11.55 -9.80
C SER A 31 12.83 10.14 -10.38
N ALA A 32 13.40 10.03 -11.57
CA ALA A 32 13.69 8.76 -12.22
C ALA A 32 15.03 8.81 -12.95
N GLY A 33 15.62 7.63 -13.18
CA GLY A 33 16.84 7.54 -13.99
C GLY A 33 17.19 6.12 -14.35
N ILE A 34 18.07 6.00 -15.34
CA ILE A 34 18.66 4.76 -15.78
C ILE A 34 20.19 4.90 -15.90
N ALA A 35 20.89 3.78 -15.73
CA ALA A 35 22.29 3.65 -16.08
C ALA A 35 22.47 2.41 -16.95
N THR A 36 23.28 2.55 -18.03
CA THR A 36 23.64 1.46 -18.93
C THR A 36 25.14 1.41 -19.10
N LEU A 37 25.66 0.28 -19.56
CA LEU A 37 27.07 0.12 -19.89
C LEU A 37 27.24 0.27 -21.40
N VAL A 38 28.01 1.29 -21.80
CA VAL A 38 28.34 1.60 -23.21
C VAL A 38 29.87 1.60 -23.34
N ASP A 39 30.42 0.76 -24.21
CA ASP A 39 31.88 0.64 -24.42
C ASP A 39 32.70 0.51 -23.11
N GLY A 40 32.16 -0.25 -22.17
CA GLY A 40 32.78 -0.48 -20.86
C GLY A 40 32.66 0.68 -19.87
N ARG A 41 31.93 1.75 -20.21
CA ARG A 41 31.70 2.92 -19.35
C ARG A 41 30.24 2.99 -18.94
N ILE A 42 30.00 3.52 -17.75
CA ILE A 42 28.65 3.74 -17.22
C ILE A 42 28.13 5.06 -17.76
N GLU A 43 27.02 5.01 -18.47
CA GLU A 43 26.25 6.18 -18.90
C GLU A 43 24.94 6.29 -18.12
N CYS A 44 24.70 7.45 -17.52
CA CYS A 44 23.49 7.72 -16.73
C CYS A 44 22.63 8.81 -17.40
N ARG A 45 21.30 8.62 -17.33
CA ARG A 45 20.32 9.67 -17.61
C ARG A 45 19.33 9.72 -16.45
N ARG A 46 19.13 10.91 -15.90
CA ARG A 46 18.30 11.16 -14.72
C ARG A 46 17.41 12.35 -14.97
N ALA A 47 16.23 12.38 -14.38
CA ALA A 47 15.31 13.51 -14.46
C ALA A 47 14.57 13.68 -13.14
N GLU A 48 14.32 14.94 -12.77
CA GLU A 48 13.42 15.31 -11.69
C GLU A 48 11.96 15.09 -12.10
N GLY A 49 11.10 14.74 -11.14
CA GLY A 49 9.68 14.53 -11.33
C GLY A 49 9.34 13.20 -12.00
N LYS A 50 8.20 13.16 -12.68
CA LYS A 50 7.61 11.93 -13.25
C LYS A 50 8.48 11.28 -14.33
N LEU A 51 8.30 9.99 -14.53
CA LEU A 51 9.02 9.18 -15.53
C LEU A 51 8.93 9.74 -16.95
N ALA A 52 7.84 10.44 -17.26
CA ALA A 52 7.69 11.13 -18.54
C ALA A 52 8.82 12.16 -18.82
N ASN A 53 9.40 12.77 -17.79
CA ASN A 53 10.52 13.70 -17.94
C ASN A 53 11.81 12.96 -18.33
N LEU A 54 12.06 11.78 -17.72
CA LEU A 54 13.16 10.90 -18.11
C LEU A 54 12.98 10.40 -19.56
N ALA A 55 11.77 9.98 -19.93
CA ALA A 55 11.46 9.51 -21.28
C ALA A 55 11.76 10.59 -22.33
N LYS A 56 11.32 11.84 -22.10
CA LYS A 56 11.64 12.99 -22.97
C LYS A 56 13.15 13.25 -23.07
N ARG A 57 13.88 13.14 -21.94
CA ARG A 57 15.33 13.30 -21.97
C ARG A 57 16.00 12.24 -22.83
N LEU A 58 15.55 10.99 -22.74
CA LEU A 58 16.10 9.88 -23.53
C LEU A 58 15.81 9.98 -25.03
N GLU A 59 14.75 10.70 -25.44
CA GLU A 59 14.49 11.03 -26.85
C GLU A 59 15.59 11.96 -27.44
N HIS A 60 16.12 12.87 -26.60
CA HIS A 60 17.15 13.83 -27.00
C HIS A 60 18.58 13.35 -26.71
N GLU A 61 18.76 12.58 -25.65
CA GLU A 61 20.03 12.05 -25.19
C GLU A 61 19.93 10.53 -25.01
N PRO A 62 19.78 9.76 -26.10
CA PRO A 62 19.62 8.32 -26.01
C PRO A 62 20.83 7.65 -25.38
N VAL A 63 20.62 6.59 -24.62
CA VAL A 63 21.68 5.70 -24.17
C VAL A 63 21.48 4.32 -24.75
N GLN A 64 22.58 3.71 -25.15
CA GLN A 64 22.64 2.36 -25.67
C GLN A 64 23.26 1.43 -24.62
N GLY A 65 23.15 0.14 -24.83
CA GLY A 65 23.71 -0.88 -23.95
C GLY A 65 22.79 -2.07 -23.87
N VAL A 66 23.38 -3.22 -23.56
CA VAL A 66 22.66 -4.51 -23.41
C VAL A 66 22.56 -4.93 -21.95
N ILE A 67 23.08 -4.11 -21.06
CA ILE A 67 23.00 -4.26 -19.60
C ILE A 67 22.72 -2.90 -18.97
N GLY A 68 21.82 -2.85 -18.00
CA GLY A 68 21.51 -1.61 -17.31
C GLY A 68 20.62 -1.80 -16.09
N ILE A 69 20.54 -0.73 -15.30
CA ILE A 69 19.70 -0.60 -14.11
C ILE A 69 18.87 0.67 -14.21
N GLY A 70 17.67 0.64 -13.63
CA GLY A 70 16.75 1.78 -13.60
C GLY A 70 16.06 1.93 -12.27
N HIS A 71 15.62 3.15 -11.99
CA HIS A 71 15.03 3.52 -10.72
C HIS A 71 13.93 4.59 -10.84
N THR A 72 12.87 4.45 -10.09
CA THR A 72 11.92 5.52 -9.75
C THR A 72 12.05 5.82 -8.27
N ARG A 73 12.27 7.11 -7.93
CA ARG A 73 12.64 7.52 -6.59
C ARG A 73 11.45 8.14 -5.84
N TRP A 74 11.33 7.73 -4.60
CA TRP A 74 10.66 8.44 -3.52
C TRP A 74 11.76 8.98 -2.59
N ALA A 75 11.88 10.30 -2.47
CA ALA A 75 13.00 10.91 -1.76
C ALA A 75 12.87 10.73 -0.24
N THR A 76 13.86 10.07 0.37
CA THR A 76 14.04 9.95 1.83
C THR A 76 15.17 10.85 2.31
N HIS A 77 16.32 10.83 1.63
CA HIS A 77 17.50 11.64 1.91
C HIS A 77 17.87 12.49 0.68
N GLY A 78 18.04 13.80 0.88
CA GLY A 78 18.29 14.77 -0.18
C GLY A 78 17.04 15.14 -0.99
N LEU A 79 16.98 16.40 -1.43
CA LEU A 79 15.88 16.95 -2.23
C LEU A 79 15.69 16.15 -3.54
N PRO A 80 14.48 16.12 -4.12
CA PRO A 80 14.21 15.40 -5.37
C PRO A 80 14.74 16.16 -6.60
N THR A 81 16.05 16.38 -6.64
CA THR A 81 16.76 17.03 -7.76
C THR A 81 17.35 15.98 -8.70
N GLU A 82 17.77 16.40 -9.90
CA GLU A 82 18.47 15.52 -10.85
C GLU A 82 19.77 14.96 -10.24
N THR A 83 20.50 15.76 -9.45
CA THR A 83 21.74 15.33 -8.79
C THR A 83 21.52 14.19 -7.82
N ASN A 84 20.43 14.24 -7.07
CA ASN A 84 20.06 13.23 -6.06
C ASN A 84 19.21 12.09 -6.66
N ALA A 85 18.87 12.15 -7.96
CA ALA A 85 18.15 11.06 -8.63
C ALA A 85 19.07 9.84 -8.84
N HIS A 86 18.52 8.63 -8.63
CA HIS A 86 19.24 7.38 -8.92
C HIS A 86 19.19 7.05 -10.42
N PRO A 87 20.16 6.29 -10.93
CA PRO A 87 21.31 5.67 -10.27
C PRO A 87 22.36 6.68 -9.80
N ILE A 88 22.96 6.41 -8.63
CA ILE A 88 24.14 7.13 -8.17
C ILE A 88 25.37 6.40 -8.67
N ALA A 89 26.27 7.10 -9.34
CA ALA A 89 27.39 6.48 -10.03
C ALA A 89 28.72 7.14 -9.73
N THR A 90 29.75 6.31 -9.63
CA THR A 90 31.17 6.64 -9.73
C THR A 90 31.68 6.21 -11.11
N ASP A 91 32.98 6.37 -11.37
CA ASP A 91 33.61 5.84 -12.59
C ASP A 91 33.69 4.30 -12.61
N ARG A 92 33.42 3.62 -11.49
CA ARG A 92 33.57 2.18 -11.30
C ARG A 92 32.25 1.44 -11.17
N VAL A 93 31.24 2.06 -10.54
CA VAL A 93 29.98 1.39 -10.22
C VAL A 93 28.82 2.39 -10.25
N ALA A 94 27.65 1.92 -10.72
CA ALA A 94 26.38 2.60 -10.52
C ALA A 94 25.48 1.77 -9.61
N VAL A 95 24.77 2.44 -8.71
CA VAL A 95 23.92 1.83 -7.69
C VAL A 95 22.53 2.45 -7.73
N VAL A 96 21.51 1.60 -7.69
CA VAL A 96 20.12 1.98 -7.37
C VAL A 96 19.73 1.38 -6.04
N HIS A 97 18.93 2.10 -5.27
CA HIS A 97 18.63 1.78 -3.87
C HIS A 97 17.17 2.09 -3.52
N ASN A 98 16.48 1.11 -2.98
CA ASN A 98 15.22 1.26 -2.26
C ASN A 98 15.51 1.02 -0.78
N GLY A 99 15.20 1.96 0.08
CA GLY A 99 15.42 1.80 1.51
C GLY A 99 16.15 2.97 2.16
N ILE A 100 16.74 2.71 3.30
CA ILE A 100 17.55 3.68 4.07
C ILE A 100 18.80 2.96 4.61
N ILE A 101 19.97 3.56 4.38
CA ILE A 101 21.23 3.15 5.00
C ILE A 101 21.42 3.97 6.27
N GLU A 102 21.11 3.40 7.42
CA GLU A 102 21.06 4.13 8.70
C GLU A 102 22.42 4.66 9.13
N ASN A 103 23.50 3.92 8.86
CA ASN A 103 24.84 4.31 9.22
C ASN A 103 25.58 5.11 8.13
N PHE A 104 24.86 5.64 7.11
CA PHE A 104 25.47 6.32 5.96
C PHE A 104 26.38 7.50 6.36
N GLN A 105 26.02 8.25 7.41
CA GLN A 105 26.82 9.40 7.85
C GLN A 105 28.17 8.96 8.42
N ALA A 106 28.22 7.85 9.15
CA ALA A 106 29.46 7.29 9.66
C ALA A 106 30.37 6.81 8.52
N LEU A 107 29.77 6.12 7.53
CA LEU A 107 30.46 5.67 6.31
C LEU A 107 30.98 6.86 5.49
N ARG A 108 30.17 7.89 5.31
CA ARG A 108 30.56 9.13 4.61
C ARG A 108 31.78 9.77 5.26
N ASN A 109 31.73 9.99 6.57
CA ASN A 109 32.83 10.60 7.32
C ASN A 109 34.13 9.78 7.23
N GLU A 110 34.05 8.45 7.16
CA GLU A 110 35.20 7.57 6.98
C GLU A 110 35.78 7.69 5.57
N LEU A 111 34.93 7.63 4.55
CA LEU A 111 35.33 7.70 3.14
C LEU A 111 35.90 9.08 2.78
N GLU A 112 35.36 10.17 3.35
CA GLU A 112 35.93 11.51 3.19
C GLU A 112 37.35 11.61 3.77
N ARG A 113 37.62 10.94 4.91
CA ARG A 113 38.99 10.84 5.46
C ARG A 113 39.94 10.05 4.59
N LEU A 114 39.42 9.12 3.80
CA LEU A 114 40.19 8.37 2.79
C LEU A 114 40.37 9.14 1.48
N GLY A 115 39.82 10.37 1.38
CA GLY A 115 39.99 11.26 0.23
C GLY A 115 38.88 11.19 -0.81
N TYR A 116 37.79 10.48 -0.56
CA TYR A 116 36.64 10.44 -1.48
C TYR A 116 35.79 11.71 -1.32
N ALA A 117 35.34 12.23 -2.47
CA ALA A 117 34.45 13.39 -2.51
C ALA A 117 33.01 12.95 -2.76
N PHE A 118 32.08 13.48 -1.98
CA PHE A 118 30.64 13.28 -2.15
C PHE A 118 30.02 14.43 -2.95
N ARG A 119 29.09 14.11 -3.84
CA ARG A 119 28.43 15.03 -4.77
C ARG A 119 26.93 15.15 -4.55
N THR A 120 26.34 14.20 -3.80
CA THR A 120 24.91 14.14 -3.54
C THR A 120 24.62 14.18 -2.05
N ASP A 121 23.36 14.44 -1.69
CA ASP A 121 22.88 14.39 -0.30
C ASP A 121 22.28 13.01 0.04
N THR A 122 22.43 12.02 -0.86
CA THR A 122 21.82 10.70 -0.68
C THR A 122 22.68 9.77 0.16
N ASP A 123 22.04 8.93 0.94
CA ASP A 123 22.66 7.81 1.64
C ASP A 123 23.26 6.77 0.69
N THR A 124 22.68 6.65 -0.50
CA THR A 124 23.11 5.75 -1.57
C THR A 124 24.52 6.05 -2.09
N GLU A 125 24.95 7.31 -2.04
CA GLU A 125 26.31 7.65 -2.49
C GLU A 125 27.37 7.03 -1.60
N ALA A 126 27.10 6.87 -0.30
CA ALA A 126 27.98 6.15 0.61
C ALA A 126 28.16 4.68 0.17
N VAL A 127 27.10 4.04 -0.33
CA VAL A 127 27.17 2.66 -0.87
C VAL A 127 28.03 2.61 -2.15
N ALA A 128 27.80 3.55 -3.09
CA ALA A 128 28.53 3.57 -4.36
C ALA A 128 30.03 3.84 -4.14
N ILE A 129 30.36 4.79 -3.27
CA ILE A 129 31.76 5.11 -2.95
C ILE A 129 32.41 3.97 -2.16
N LEU A 130 31.73 3.34 -1.20
CA LEU A 130 32.27 2.21 -0.45
C LEU A 130 32.57 1.00 -1.37
N ALA A 131 31.66 0.69 -2.30
CA ALA A 131 31.91 -0.36 -3.30
C ALA A 131 33.08 0.00 -4.21
N THR A 132 33.19 1.27 -4.64
CA THR A 132 34.34 1.78 -5.42
C THR A 132 35.65 1.62 -4.65
N HIS A 133 35.67 1.99 -3.37
CA HIS A 133 36.84 1.83 -2.51
C HIS A 133 37.33 0.37 -2.51
N PHE A 134 36.43 -0.59 -2.31
CA PHE A 134 36.81 -2.00 -2.32
C PHE A 134 37.28 -2.48 -3.71
N LEU A 135 36.72 -1.99 -4.81
CA LEU A 135 37.19 -2.27 -6.17
C LEU A 135 38.61 -1.71 -6.39
N GLU A 136 38.92 -0.54 -5.89
CA GLU A 136 40.24 0.09 -5.99
C GLU A 136 41.31 -0.62 -5.13
N THR A 137 40.91 -1.32 -4.08
CA THR A 137 41.83 -2.22 -3.33
C THR A 137 42.12 -3.52 -4.07
N GLY A 138 41.57 -3.73 -5.28
CA GLY A 138 41.82 -4.90 -6.13
C GLY A 138 40.88 -6.07 -5.90
N LEU A 139 39.77 -5.88 -5.19
CA LEU A 139 38.73 -6.92 -5.04
C LEU A 139 37.91 -7.05 -6.34
N THR A 140 37.46 -8.27 -6.62
CA THR A 140 36.46 -8.49 -7.69
C THR A 140 35.13 -7.84 -7.33
N PRO A 141 34.26 -7.52 -8.32
CA PRO A 141 32.93 -6.95 -8.04
C PRO A 141 32.13 -7.71 -7.00
N GLN A 142 32.09 -9.04 -7.07
CA GLN A 142 31.39 -9.89 -6.10
C GLN A 142 31.94 -9.70 -4.67
N LYS A 143 33.27 -9.72 -4.51
CA LYS A 143 33.90 -9.53 -3.20
C LYS A 143 33.74 -8.12 -2.69
N ALA A 144 33.80 -7.12 -3.56
CA ALA A 144 33.58 -5.71 -3.21
C ALA A 144 32.15 -5.49 -2.69
N VAL A 145 31.15 -6.08 -3.36
CA VAL A 145 29.75 -6.00 -2.89
C VAL A 145 29.58 -6.74 -1.57
N ALA A 146 30.07 -7.98 -1.44
CA ALA A 146 29.96 -8.71 -0.18
C ALA A 146 30.54 -7.89 1.00
N LYS A 147 31.73 -7.29 0.81
CA LYS A 147 32.34 -6.41 1.81
C LYS A 147 31.57 -5.12 2.07
N THR A 148 30.93 -4.57 1.03
CA THR A 148 30.03 -3.42 1.19
C THR A 148 28.84 -3.78 2.05
N LEU A 149 28.15 -4.90 1.74
CA LEU A 149 26.95 -5.35 2.46
C LEU A 149 27.22 -5.67 3.94
N GLU A 150 28.41 -6.19 4.28
CA GLU A 150 28.82 -6.41 5.67
C GLU A 150 28.90 -5.11 6.49
N ARG A 151 29.08 -3.94 5.83
CA ARG A 151 29.26 -2.63 6.46
C ARG A 151 27.95 -1.83 6.56
N LEU A 152 26.93 -2.21 5.78
CA LEU A 152 25.67 -1.47 5.74
C LEU A 152 24.77 -1.84 6.91
N GLU A 153 24.12 -0.85 7.51
CA GLU A 153 23.05 -0.99 8.50
C GLU A 153 21.76 -0.38 7.95
N GLY A 154 20.59 -0.95 8.34
CA GLY A 154 19.28 -0.51 7.88
C GLY A 154 18.62 -1.45 6.88
N ALA A 155 17.51 -1.00 6.29
CA ALA A 155 16.71 -1.76 5.34
C ALA A 155 16.98 -1.27 3.91
N PHE A 156 17.30 -2.21 2.99
CA PHE A 156 17.62 -1.86 1.61
C PHE A 156 17.30 -2.98 0.60
N ALA A 157 17.02 -2.59 -0.62
CA ALA A 157 17.22 -3.38 -1.83
C ALA A 157 18.16 -2.59 -2.75
N LEU A 158 19.21 -3.24 -3.24
CA LEU A 158 20.26 -2.65 -4.05
C LEU A 158 20.42 -3.39 -5.36
N ALA A 159 20.71 -2.65 -6.45
CA ALA A 159 21.23 -3.24 -7.67
C ALA A 159 22.47 -2.46 -8.12
N PHE A 160 23.52 -3.21 -8.50
CA PHE A 160 24.83 -2.71 -8.88
C PHE A 160 25.12 -3.04 -10.35
N LEU A 161 25.64 -2.04 -11.07
CA LEU A 161 26.19 -2.14 -12.42
C LEU A 161 27.65 -1.69 -12.40
N PHE A 162 28.56 -2.44 -13.02
CA PHE A 162 30.00 -2.21 -12.93
C PHE A 162 30.60 -1.79 -14.27
N ALA A 163 31.49 -0.79 -14.24
CA ALA A 163 32.28 -0.42 -15.41
C ALA A 163 33.22 -1.58 -15.82
N GLY A 164 33.23 -1.87 -17.11
CA GLY A 164 34.07 -2.95 -17.69
C GLY A 164 33.48 -4.37 -17.60
N GLU A 165 32.36 -4.56 -16.87
CA GLU A 165 31.73 -5.88 -16.70
C GLU A 165 30.49 -5.99 -17.59
N HIS A 166 30.63 -6.59 -18.76
CA HIS A 166 29.58 -6.61 -19.79
C HIS A 166 28.47 -7.63 -19.56
N ASP A 167 28.60 -8.53 -18.58
CA ASP A 167 27.61 -9.57 -18.27
C ASP A 167 27.54 -9.79 -16.74
N LEU A 168 27.34 -8.70 -15.97
CA LEU A 168 27.28 -8.79 -14.53
C LEU A 168 26.36 -7.72 -13.93
N LEU A 169 25.31 -8.15 -13.26
CA LEU A 169 24.57 -7.36 -12.26
C LEU A 169 24.68 -8.06 -10.90
N ILE A 170 24.67 -7.28 -9.84
CA ILE A 170 24.55 -7.82 -8.48
C ILE A 170 23.34 -7.18 -7.81
N GLY A 171 22.44 -8.00 -7.27
CA GLY A 171 21.28 -7.56 -6.49
C GLY A 171 21.47 -7.96 -5.04
N ALA A 172 21.03 -7.12 -4.09
CA ALA A 172 21.06 -7.44 -2.67
C ALA A 172 19.80 -6.96 -1.96
N ARG A 173 19.39 -7.68 -0.92
CA ARG A 173 18.20 -7.40 -0.15
C ARG A 173 18.42 -7.51 1.35
N ARG A 174 17.91 -6.52 2.10
CA ARG A 174 17.65 -6.57 3.54
C ARG A 174 16.44 -5.68 3.84
N GLY A 175 15.35 -6.23 4.34
CA GLY A 175 14.10 -5.48 4.57
C GLY A 175 13.30 -5.24 3.29
N SER A 176 13.78 -4.40 2.37
CA SER A 176 13.08 -4.08 1.11
C SER A 176 13.09 -5.24 0.11
N PRO A 177 12.00 -5.50 -0.64
CA PRO A 177 11.91 -6.64 -1.54
C PRO A 177 12.78 -6.49 -2.80
N LEU A 178 13.33 -7.62 -3.27
CA LEU A 178 14.00 -7.76 -4.56
C LEU A 178 13.77 -9.18 -5.11
N ALA A 179 13.50 -9.27 -6.40
CA ALA A 179 13.29 -10.52 -7.11
C ALA A 179 14.20 -10.61 -8.35
N ILE A 180 14.50 -11.83 -8.75
CA ILE A 180 15.25 -12.18 -9.96
C ILE A 180 14.28 -12.78 -10.96
N GLY A 181 14.30 -12.30 -12.20
CA GLY A 181 13.53 -12.85 -13.32
C GLY A 181 14.43 -13.65 -14.24
N TYR A 182 13.95 -14.80 -14.72
CA TYR A 182 14.67 -15.71 -15.60
C TYR A 182 14.08 -15.68 -17.02
N GLY A 183 14.85 -15.22 -17.99
CA GLY A 183 14.56 -15.30 -19.41
C GLY A 183 15.36 -16.40 -20.11
N ASP A 184 15.40 -16.38 -21.45
CA ASP A 184 16.18 -17.28 -22.28
C ASP A 184 17.39 -16.51 -22.86
N GLY A 185 18.53 -16.68 -22.21
CA GLY A 185 19.74 -15.89 -22.50
C GLY A 185 19.70 -14.45 -22.01
N GLU A 186 18.78 -14.14 -21.11
CA GLU A 186 18.60 -12.84 -20.48
C GLU A 186 18.13 -13.00 -19.04
N MET A 187 18.48 -12.05 -18.19
CA MET A 187 18.12 -12.06 -16.76
C MET A 187 17.70 -10.67 -16.30
N PHE A 188 16.89 -10.67 -15.26
CA PHE A 188 16.24 -9.47 -14.77
C PHE A 188 16.34 -9.35 -13.24
N LEU A 189 16.39 -8.12 -12.76
CA LEU A 189 16.18 -7.76 -11.35
C LEU A 189 14.96 -6.85 -11.25
N GLY A 190 14.14 -7.00 -10.21
CA GLY A 190 12.99 -6.12 -9.99
C GLY A 190 12.61 -6.06 -8.52
N SER A 191 12.28 -4.88 -8.04
CA SER A 191 11.76 -4.70 -6.67
C SER A 191 10.31 -5.18 -6.52
N ASP A 192 9.65 -5.54 -7.63
CA ASP A 192 8.28 -6.06 -7.66
C ASP A 192 8.11 -6.99 -8.88
N ALA A 193 7.35 -8.06 -8.71
CA ALA A 193 6.99 -8.97 -9.80
C ALA A 193 6.25 -8.26 -10.96
N LEU A 194 5.51 -7.17 -10.69
CA LEU A 194 4.85 -6.36 -11.72
C LEU A 194 5.82 -5.73 -12.71
N ALA A 195 7.02 -5.33 -12.26
CA ALA A 195 8.05 -4.81 -13.16
C ALA A 195 8.58 -5.88 -14.10
N LEU A 196 8.67 -7.12 -13.62
CA LEU A 196 9.19 -8.27 -14.35
C LEU A 196 8.14 -8.94 -15.24
N ALA A 197 6.85 -8.77 -14.95
CA ALA A 197 5.75 -9.46 -15.61
C ALA A 197 5.70 -9.37 -17.16
N PRO A 198 6.14 -8.25 -17.82
CA PRO A 198 6.26 -8.21 -19.27
C PRO A 198 7.41 -9.03 -19.83
N LEU A 199 8.44 -9.26 -19.01
CA LEU A 199 9.70 -9.84 -19.41
C LEU A 199 9.73 -11.35 -19.15
N THR A 200 9.23 -11.76 -17.96
CA THR A 200 9.19 -13.16 -17.56
C THR A 200 8.18 -13.42 -16.46
N ARG A 201 7.69 -14.66 -16.40
CA ARG A 201 6.89 -15.18 -15.28
C ARG A 201 7.69 -16.07 -14.33
N ARG A 202 8.91 -16.46 -14.71
CA ARG A 202 9.79 -17.30 -13.89
C ARG A 202 10.60 -16.39 -12.98
N ILE A 203 10.29 -16.39 -11.69
CA ILE A 203 10.94 -15.50 -10.72
C ILE A 203 11.41 -16.24 -9.48
N THR A 204 12.46 -15.70 -8.87
CA THR A 204 12.94 -16.07 -7.54
C THR A 204 12.89 -14.83 -6.65
N TYR A 205 12.18 -14.89 -5.54
CA TYR A 205 12.26 -13.86 -4.51
C TYR A 205 13.50 -14.10 -3.63
N LEU A 206 14.33 -13.08 -3.48
CA LEU A 206 15.41 -13.10 -2.51
C LEU A 206 14.81 -13.11 -1.09
N GLU A 207 15.41 -13.88 -0.19
CA GLU A 207 15.06 -13.90 1.22
C GLU A 207 15.81 -12.82 2.01
N GLU A 208 15.54 -12.70 3.29
CA GLU A 208 16.13 -11.67 4.14
C GLU A 208 17.66 -11.85 4.26
N GLY A 209 18.41 -10.83 3.85
CA GLY A 209 19.86 -10.82 3.84
C GLY A 209 20.50 -11.47 2.61
N ASP A 210 19.70 -11.97 1.67
CA ASP A 210 20.24 -12.55 0.42
C ASP A 210 20.84 -11.47 -0.49
N TRP A 211 21.89 -11.90 -1.22
CA TRP A 211 22.39 -11.17 -2.37
C TRP A 211 22.70 -12.14 -3.52
N ALA A 212 22.66 -11.66 -4.75
CA ALA A 212 22.78 -12.52 -5.92
C ALA A 212 23.72 -11.93 -6.98
N VAL A 213 24.53 -12.78 -7.57
CA VAL A 213 25.31 -12.51 -8.77
C VAL A 213 24.50 -12.99 -9.97
N VAL A 214 24.22 -12.09 -10.90
CA VAL A 214 23.35 -12.32 -12.04
C VAL A 214 24.13 -12.06 -13.33
N THR A 215 24.18 -13.06 -14.21
CA THR A 215 24.70 -12.96 -15.58
C THR A 215 23.57 -13.29 -16.55
N SER A 216 23.78 -13.10 -17.85
CA SER A 216 22.80 -13.50 -18.88
C SER A 216 22.40 -14.99 -18.85
N ARG A 217 23.23 -15.85 -18.24
CA ARG A 217 23.09 -17.31 -18.28
C ARG A 217 22.95 -17.98 -16.92
N SER A 218 23.32 -17.30 -15.85
CA SER A 218 23.38 -17.91 -14.51
C SER A 218 23.01 -16.93 -13.41
N VAL A 219 22.47 -17.47 -12.34
CA VAL A 219 22.22 -16.76 -11.09
C VAL A 219 22.84 -17.59 -9.97
N THR A 220 23.63 -16.94 -9.13
CA THR A 220 24.15 -17.51 -7.88
C THR A 220 23.66 -16.65 -6.73
N VAL A 221 22.94 -17.25 -5.78
CA VAL A 221 22.41 -16.58 -4.59
C VAL A 221 23.26 -16.92 -3.38
N PHE A 222 23.55 -15.91 -2.58
CA PHE A 222 24.28 -16.03 -1.31
C PHE A 222 23.39 -15.52 -0.19
N ASP A 223 23.45 -16.15 0.97
CA ASP A 223 22.76 -15.70 2.17
C ASP A 223 23.54 -14.60 2.94
N ALA A 224 22.98 -14.14 4.06
CA ALA A 224 23.60 -13.14 4.93
C ALA A 224 24.98 -13.53 5.50
N THR A 225 25.36 -14.83 5.43
CA THR A 225 26.66 -15.35 5.87
C THR A 225 27.63 -15.57 4.71
N ASN A 226 27.27 -15.09 3.51
CA ASN A 226 28.00 -15.29 2.26
C ASN A 226 28.15 -16.78 1.85
N GLN A 227 27.20 -17.64 2.26
CA GLN A 227 27.11 -19.01 1.79
C GLN A 227 26.20 -19.08 0.56
N GLU A 228 26.63 -19.84 -0.45
CA GLU A 228 25.79 -20.10 -1.61
C GLU A 228 24.56 -20.91 -1.20
N VAL A 229 23.36 -20.46 -1.62
CA VAL A 229 22.08 -21.07 -1.28
C VAL A 229 21.18 -21.18 -2.51
N GLU A 230 20.36 -22.22 -2.53
CA GLU A 230 19.32 -22.35 -3.55
C GLU A 230 18.03 -21.69 -3.09
N ARG A 231 17.38 -20.96 -4.02
CA ARG A 231 16.06 -20.36 -3.83
C ARG A 231 15.10 -20.87 -4.90
N PRO A 232 13.84 -21.17 -4.55
CA PRO A 232 12.90 -21.75 -5.50
C PRO A 232 12.52 -20.76 -6.61
N ILE A 233 12.54 -21.25 -7.85
CA ILE A 233 11.96 -20.53 -8.99
C ILE A 233 10.45 -20.77 -8.98
N ARG A 234 9.66 -19.69 -8.97
CA ARG A 234 8.20 -19.73 -8.96
C ARG A 234 7.63 -19.15 -10.26
N GLN A 235 6.42 -19.57 -10.60
CA GLN A 235 5.64 -18.94 -11.65
C GLN A 235 4.81 -17.81 -11.03
N SER A 236 5.14 -16.57 -11.39
CA SER A 236 4.38 -15.42 -10.90
C SER A 236 3.01 -15.36 -11.56
N ALA A 237 2.00 -15.04 -10.77
CA ALA A 237 0.64 -14.76 -11.24
C ALA A 237 0.49 -13.32 -11.77
N ALA A 238 1.50 -12.45 -11.61
CA ALA A 238 1.46 -11.10 -12.10
C ALA A 238 1.22 -11.05 -13.61
N SER A 239 0.26 -10.24 -14.05
CA SER A 239 -0.08 -10.08 -15.46
C SER A 239 0.86 -9.09 -16.14
N GLY A 240 1.40 -9.47 -17.30
CA GLY A 240 2.15 -8.57 -18.19
C GLY A 240 1.28 -7.51 -18.88
N ALA A 241 -0.06 -7.60 -18.79
CA ALA A 241 -0.94 -6.61 -19.39
C ALA A 241 -0.82 -5.24 -18.69
N LEU A 242 -0.73 -4.17 -19.48
CA LEU A 242 -0.79 -2.81 -18.95
C LEU A 242 -2.17 -2.54 -18.34
N ILE A 243 -2.18 -2.07 -17.10
CA ILE A 243 -3.40 -1.65 -16.43
C ILE A 243 -3.71 -0.23 -16.93
N GLY A 244 -4.69 -0.11 -17.81
CA GLY A 244 -5.15 1.17 -18.32
C GLY A 244 -6.26 1.77 -17.48
N LYS A 245 -6.49 3.07 -17.63
CA LYS A 245 -7.61 3.81 -16.98
C LYS A 245 -8.98 3.49 -17.60
N GLY A 246 -8.99 2.79 -18.74
CA GLY A 246 -10.23 2.57 -19.50
C GLY A 246 -10.87 3.90 -19.89
N ASN A 247 -12.17 4.03 -19.70
CA ASN A 247 -12.93 5.25 -19.99
C ASN A 247 -12.91 6.28 -18.82
N HIS A 248 -12.16 6.02 -17.76
CA HIS A 248 -12.10 6.90 -16.59
C HIS A 248 -10.96 7.91 -16.72
N ARG A 249 -11.18 9.11 -16.18
CA ARG A 249 -10.18 10.18 -16.17
C ARG A 249 -8.96 9.83 -15.30
N HIS A 250 -9.19 9.15 -14.17
CA HIS A 250 -8.17 8.80 -13.18
C HIS A 250 -8.28 7.31 -12.79
N PHE A 251 -7.18 6.72 -12.31
CA PHE A 251 -7.19 5.37 -11.76
C PHE A 251 -8.09 5.27 -10.55
N MET A 252 -8.04 6.24 -9.63
CA MET A 252 -8.89 6.24 -8.44
C MET A 252 -10.38 6.15 -8.80
N LEU A 253 -10.85 6.91 -9.80
CA LEU A 253 -12.25 6.82 -10.22
C LEU A 253 -12.60 5.43 -10.77
N LYS A 254 -11.73 4.89 -11.64
CA LYS A 254 -11.89 3.51 -12.16
C LYS A 254 -12.00 2.51 -11.00
N GLU A 255 -11.09 2.60 -10.03
CA GLU A 255 -11.01 1.71 -8.88
C GLU A 255 -12.23 1.83 -7.95
N ILE A 256 -12.79 3.03 -7.80
CA ILE A 256 -14.08 3.23 -7.10
C ILE A 256 -15.21 2.53 -7.85
N PHE A 257 -15.27 2.63 -9.18
CA PHE A 257 -16.29 1.99 -10.00
C PHE A 257 -16.10 0.46 -10.15
N GLU A 258 -14.93 -0.06 -9.88
CA GLU A 258 -14.66 -1.51 -9.84
C GLU A 258 -15.15 -2.17 -8.54
N GLN A 259 -15.47 -1.41 -7.49
CA GLN A 259 -15.81 -1.96 -6.18
C GLN A 259 -16.95 -3.00 -6.20
N PRO A 260 -18.07 -2.81 -6.92
CA PRO A 260 -19.12 -3.84 -6.97
C PRO A 260 -18.59 -5.20 -7.44
N ALA A 261 -17.76 -5.20 -8.49
CA ALA A 261 -17.21 -6.44 -9.04
C ALA A 261 -16.21 -7.09 -8.07
N VAL A 262 -15.22 -6.34 -7.58
CA VAL A 262 -14.16 -6.91 -6.72
C VAL A 262 -14.65 -7.29 -5.31
N ILE A 263 -15.68 -6.62 -4.78
CA ILE A 263 -16.37 -7.06 -3.56
C ILE A 263 -17.07 -8.40 -3.83
N GLY A 264 -17.76 -8.52 -4.97
CA GLY A 264 -18.40 -9.77 -5.39
C GLY A 264 -17.40 -10.92 -5.53
N ASP A 265 -16.28 -10.70 -6.21
CA ASP A 265 -15.21 -11.70 -6.39
C ASP A 265 -14.62 -12.14 -5.03
N THR A 266 -14.36 -11.17 -4.15
CA THR A 266 -13.83 -11.44 -2.80
C THR A 266 -14.82 -12.24 -1.96
N LEU A 267 -16.10 -11.86 -1.96
CA LEU A 267 -17.14 -12.57 -1.21
C LEU A 267 -17.36 -13.98 -1.79
N ASN A 268 -17.42 -14.13 -3.11
CA ASN A 268 -17.62 -15.45 -3.76
C ASN A 268 -16.50 -16.44 -3.43
N ALA A 269 -15.31 -15.98 -3.13
CA ALA A 269 -14.21 -16.85 -2.68
C ALA A 269 -14.36 -17.31 -1.21
N LEU A 270 -15.18 -16.63 -0.41
CA LEU A 270 -15.29 -16.84 1.04
C LEU A 270 -16.68 -17.26 1.52
N ILE A 271 -17.72 -17.15 0.68
CA ILE A 271 -19.08 -17.53 1.02
C ILE A 271 -19.66 -18.49 -0.01
N ASN A 272 -20.52 -19.39 0.44
CA ASN A 272 -21.33 -20.22 -0.43
C ASN A 272 -22.78 -19.70 -0.41
N PRO A 273 -23.24 -19.01 -1.46
CA PRO A 273 -24.58 -18.40 -1.46
C PRO A 273 -25.70 -19.46 -1.49
N ALA A 274 -25.44 -20.66 -2.00
CA ALA A 274 -26.44 -21.73 -2.05
C ALA A 274 -26.72 -22.34 -0.68
N THR A 275 -25.67 -22.56 0.11
CA THR A 275 -25.80 -23.08 1.50
C THR A 275 -25.91 -21.95 2.53
N ARG A 276 -25.67 -20.71 2.11
CA ARG A 276 -25.61 -19.52 2.98
C ARG A 276 -24.64 -19.69 4.15
N THR A 277 -23.43 -20.17 3.85
CA THR A 277 -22.38 -20.41 4.83
C THR A 277 -21.10 -19.69 4.42
N VAL A 278 -20.29 -19.33 5.41
CA VAL A 278 -18.93 -18.86 5.17
C VAL A 278 -17.98 -20.04 5.13
N HIS A 279 -17.05 -20.00 4.17
CA HIS A 279 -15.98 -20.93 4.06
C HIS A 279 -14.61 -20.23 3.92
N LEU A 280 -13.76 -20.39 4.91
CA LEU A 280 -12.39 -19.88 4.86
C LEU A 280 -11.45 -20.95 4.27
N PRO A 281 -10.27 -20.56 3.76
CA PRO A 281 -9.19 -21.50 3.50
C PRO A 281 -8.88 -22.37 4.73
N GLU A 282 -8.25 -23.52 4.50
CA GLU A 282 -7.83 -24.39 5.60
C GLU A 282 -6.89 -23.64 6.54
N LEU A 283 -7.21 -23.67 7.84
CA LEU A 283 -6.48 -22.99 8.89
C LEU A 283 -5.65 -24.01 9.68
N PRO A 284 -4.37 -23.73 10.00
CA PRO A 284 -3.54 -24.63 10.79
C PRO A 284 -3.89 -24.65 12.29
N PHE A 285 -5.02 -24.06 12.67
CA PHE A 285 -5.53 -23.99 14.04
C PHE A 285 -7.06 -23.88 14.05
N ALA A 286 -7.68 -24.25 15.17
CA ALA A 286 -9.12 -24.15 15.34
C ALA A 286 -9.55 -22.73 15.73
N LEU A 287 -10.44 -22.10 14.93
CA LEU A 287 -10.96 -20.76 15.20
C LEU A 287 -11.68 -20.67 16.55
N GLY A 288 -12.41 -21.72 16.94
CA GLY A 288 -13.18 -21.76 18.18
C GLY A 288 -12.32 -21.69 19.46
N GLU A 289 -11.04 -22.02 19.36
CA GLU A 289 -10.08 -22.01 20.47
C GLU A 289 -9.40 -20.64 20.67
N LEU A 290 -9.61 -19.70 19.76
CA LEU A 290 -9.02 -18.37 19.91
C LEU A 290 -9.66 -17.62 21.08
N GLU A 291 -8.83 -17.15 22.00
CA GLU A 291 -9.28 -16.41 23.19
C GLU A 291 -9.37 -14.90 22.94
N ARG A 292 -8.55 -14.38 22.01
CA ARG A 292 -8.47 -12.97 21.65
C ARG A 292 -8.00 -12.77 20.22
N ILE A 293 -8.26 -11.59 19.70
CA ILE A 293 -7.74 -11.13 18.40
C ILE A 293 -7.00 -9.81 18.62
N THR A 294 -5.83 -9.67 18.00
CA THR A 294 -5.15 -8.38 17.85
C THR A 294 -5.12 -8.03 16.36
N LEU A 295 -5.70 -6.88 15.99
CA LEU A 295 -5.74 -6.36 14.63
C LEU A 295 -4.64 -5.30 14.48
N ILE A 296 -3.76 -5.44 13.49
CA ILE A 296 -2.60 -4.57 13.34
C ILE A 296 -2.49 -4.12 11.88
N ALA A 297 -2.44 -2.82 11.66
CA ALA A 297 -2.35 -2.22 10.32
C ALA A 297 -1.90 -0.76 10.37
N CYS A 298 -1.75 -0.11 9.21
CA CYS A 298 -1.51 1.31 9.02
C CYS A 298 -2.58 1.95 8.14
N GLY A 299 -2.86 3.24 8.34
CA GLY A 299 -3.69 4.07 7.46
C GLY A 299 -5.09 3.51 7.20
N THR A 300 -5.51 3.45 5.94
CA THR A 300 -6.82 2.92 5.51
C THR A 300 -7.08 1.50 6.00
N ALA A 301 -6.07 0.62 5.99
CA ALA A 301 -6.21 -0.74 6.50
C ALA A 301 -6.44 -0.77 8.03
N TYR A 302 -5.87 0.17 8.77
CA TYR A 302 -6.15 0.35 10.19
C TYR A 302 -7.62 0.74 10.44
N HIS A 303 -8.19 1.62 9.59
CA HIS A 303 -9.62 1.96 9.69
C HIS A 303 -10.52 0.74 9.40
N ALA A 304 -10.13 -0.14 8.46
CA ALA A 304 -10.84 -1.41 8.26
C ALA A 304 -10.79 -2.31 9.50
N CYS A 305 -9.64 -2.35 10.20
CA CYS A 305 -9.50 -3.06 11.47
C CYS A 305 -10.41 -2.49 12.56
N ILE A 306 -10.59 -1.15 12.63
CA ILE A 306 -11.51 -0.56 13.61
C ILE A 306 -12.96 -0.99 13.31
N VAL A 307 -13.39 -1.02 12.05
CA VAL A 307 -14.71 -1.56 11.68
C VAL A 307 -14.85 -3.01 12.14
N ALA A 308 -13.85 -3.84 11.84
CA ALA A 308 -13.85 -5.26 12.20
C ALA A 308 -13.95 -5.49 13.73
N LYS A 309 -13.35 -4.62 14.55
CA LYS A 309 -13.49 -4.69 16.00
C LYS A 309 -14.95 -4.66 16.42
N TYR A 310 -15.76 -3.72 15.90
CA TYR A 310 -17.20 -3.66 16.22
C TYR A 310 -17.91 -4.96 15.85
N TRP A 311 -17.58 -5.53 14.69
CA TRP A 311 -18.18 -6.78 14.25
C TRP A 311 -17.76 -7.98 15.11
N LEU A 312 -16.48 -8.15 15.37
CA LEU A 312 -15.92 -9.25 16.15
C LEU A 312 -16.44 -9.25 17.60
N GLU A 313 -16.47 -8.08 18.23
CA GLU A 313 -16.98 -7.96 19.61
C GLU A 313 -18.49 -8.18 19.69
N ARG A 314 -19.26 -7.62 18.71
CA ARG A 314 -20.73 -7.73 18.73
C ARG A 314 -21.22 -9.11 18.30
N ILE A 315 -20.62 -9.72 17.28
CA ILE A 315 -21.12 -10.94 16.62
C ILE A 315 -20.36 -12.17 17.11
N ALA A 316 -19.03 -12.15 17.09
CA ALA A 316 -18.22 -13.29 17.50
C ALA A 316 -17.95 -13.36 19.01
N ARG A 317 -18.29 -12.28 19.76
CA ARG A 317 -18.17 -12.20 21.23
C ARG A 317 -16.76 -12.53 21.71
N ILE A 318 -15.76 -11.97 21.02
CA ILE A 318 -14.35 -12.14 21.35
C ILE A 318 -13.72 -10.79 21.70
N SER A 319 -12.75 -10.79 22.62
CA SER A 319 -11.98 -9.59 22.95
C SER A 319 -11.05 -9.21 21.78
N VAL A 320 -11.06 -7.95 21.40
CA VAL A 320 -10.28 -7.44 20.26
C VAL A 320 -9.45 -6.23 20.68
N GLU A 321 -8.15 -6.34 20.49
CA GLU A 321 -7.23 -5.21 20.54
C GLU A 321 -6.95 -4.71 19.11
N ILE A 322 -6.70 -3.41 18.98
CA ILE A 322 -6.30 -2.79 17.72
C ILE A 322 -5.08 -1.95 17.96
N ASP A 323 -4.13 -2.02 17.03
CA ASP A 323 -2.93 -1.22 17.11
C ASP A 323 -2.47 -0.69 15.75
N ILE A 324 -1.82 0.46 15.76
CA ILE A 324 -1.11 1.01 14.61
C ILE A 324 0.24 0.32 14.53
N ALA A 325 0.56 -0.26 13.37
CA ALA A 325 1.75 -1.10 13.24
C ALA A 325 3.07 -0.35 13.56
N SER A 326 3.17 0.94 13.21
CA SER A 326 4.34 1.79 13.52
C SER A 326 4.57 1.96 15.03
N GLU A 327 3.50 2.00 15.83
CA GLU A 327 3.61 2.09 17.29
C GLU A 327 3.80 0.71 17.94
N PHE A 328 3.09 -0.29 17.40
CA PHE A 328 3.14 -1.66 17.88
C PHE A 328 4.56 -2.22 17.90
N ARG A 329 5.30 -2.06 16.80
CA ARG A 329 6.64 -2.64 16.64
C ARG A 329 7.67 -2.15 17.67
N TYR A 330 7.54 -0.89 18.13
CA TYR A 330 8.49 -0.28 19.08
C TYR A 330 8.04 -0.36 20.54
N ARG A 331 6.72 -0.39 20.77
CA ARG A 331 6.18 -0.49 22.11
C ARG A 331 6.40 -1.87 22.76
N ALA A 332 6.67 -2.89 21.97
CA ALA A 332 6.83 -4.27 22.40
C ALA A 332 5.67 -4.73 23.33
N PRO A 333 4.41 -4.68 22.86
CA PRO A 333 3.24 -4.94 23.70
C PRO A 333 3.23 -6.38 24.21
N ALA A 334 2.67 -6.58 25.40
CA ALA A 334 2.46 -7.92 25.94
C ALA A 334 1.41 -8.67 25.08
N MET A 335 1.77 -9.84 24.58
CA MET A 335 0.88 -10.70 23.80
C MET A 335 0.68 -12.04 24.50
N PRO A 336 -0.36 -12.19 25.31
CA PRO A 336 -0.64 -13.44 25.99
C PRO A 336 -0.90 -14.58 24.99
N ARG A 337 -0.52 -15.81 25.34
CA ARG A 337 -0.76 -17.01 24.51
C ARG A 337 -2.25 -17.26 24.25
N GLY A 338 -2.57 -18.05 23.22
CA GLY A 338 -3.96 -18.37 22.83
C GLY A 338 -4.62 -17.32 21.92
N GLY A 339 -3.90 -16.27 21.52
CA GLY A 339 -4.40 -15.24 20.60
C GLY A 339 -4.02 -15.48 19.14
N ALA A 340 -4.74 -14.76 18.25
CA ALA A 340 -4.34 -14.57 16.88
C ALA A 340 -4.07 -13.09 16.61
N ALA A 341 -3.01 -12.81 15.85
CA ALA A 341 -2.71 -11.49 15.32
C ALA A 341 -3.06 -11.45 13.83
N ILE A 342 -3.90 -10.49 13.44
CA ILE A 342 -4.35 -10.30 12.05
C ILE A 342 -3.69 -9.06 11.51
N PHE A 343 -2.92 -9.22 10.44
CA PHE A 343 -2.21 -8.15 9.75
C PHE A 343 -2.91 -7.81 8.45
N VAL A 344 -3.33 -6.55 8.31
CA VAL A 344 -4.05 -6.09 7.12
C VAL A 344 -3.17 -5.13 6.33
N SER A 345 -2.92 -5.44 5.05
CA SER A 345 -2.11 -4.60 4.17
C SER A 345 -2.49 -4.83 2.71
N GLN A 346 -2.73 -3.77 1.94
CA GLN A 346 -3.00 -3.90 0.50
C GLN A 346 -1.80 -4.49 -0.23
N SER A 347 -0.60 -3.94 -0.02
CA SER A 347 0.62 -4.38 -0.71
C SER A 347 1.25 -5.63 -0.11
N GLY A 348 1.01 -5.89 1.19
CA GLY A 348 1.72 -6.91 1.95
C GLY A 348 3.22 -6.64 2.13
N GLU A 349 3.66 -5.39 1.86
CA GLU A 349 5.06 -4.96 1.93
C GLU A 349 5.26 -3.75 2.86
N THR A 350 4.24 -3.36 3.63
CA THR A 350 4.34 -2.23 4.57
C THR A 350 5.35 -2.57 5.66
N ALA A 351 6.42 -1.79 5.75
CA ALA A 351 7.57 -2.08 6.63
C ALA A 351 7.16 -2.27 8.10
N ASP A 352 6.39 -1.33 8.64
CA ASP A 352 5.91 -1.40 10.03
C ASP A 352 5.02 -2.61 10.27
N THR A 353 4.13 -2.92 9.32
CA THR A 353 3.22 -4.07 9.44
C THR A 353 3.98 -5.39 9.39
N LEU A 354 5.00 -5.49 8.54
CA LEU A 354 5.87 -6.67 8.47
C LEU A 354 6.69 -6.85 9.75
N ALA A 355 7.27 -5.77 10.28
CA ALA A 355 8.02 -5.81 11.53
C ALA A 355 7.13 -6.20 12.72
N ALA A 356 5.91 -5.65 12.78
CA ALA A 356 4.92 -5.99 13.78
C ALA A 356 4.49 -7.48 13.69
N LEU A 357 4.36 -8.02 12.45
CA LEU A 357 4.09 -9.44 12.23
C LEU A 357 5.20 -10.32 12.82
N ARG A 358 6.46 -10.00 12.51
CA ARG A 358 7.64 -10.73 13.02
C ARG A 358 7.70 -10.72 14.55
N TYR A 359 7.38 -9.56 15.16
CA TYR A 359 7.28 -9.45 16.60
C TYR A 359 6.18 -10.37 17.16
N ALA A 360 4.95 -10.30 16.63
CA ALA A 360 3.83 -11.13 17.08
C ALA A 360 4.13 -12.64 16.91
N LYS A 361 4.79 -13.02 15.81
CA LYS A 361 5.21 -14.41 15.57
C LYS A 361 6.22 -14.89 16.61
N ALA A 362 7.17 -14.04 17.01
CA ALA A 362 8.12 -14.33 18.10
C ALA A 362 7.44 -14.45 19.46
N GLN A 363 6.24 -13.84 19.65
CA GLN A 363 5.40 -13.98 20.83
C GLN A 363 4.43 -15.18 20.75
N ALA A 364 4.65 -16.13 19.84
CA ALA A 364 3.86 -17.34 19.62
C ALA A 364 2.37 -17.08 19.36
N GLN A 365 2.03 -15.98 18.68
CA GLN A 365 0.68 -15.74 18.17
C GLN A 365 0.43 -16.54 16.89
N LYS A 366 -0.86 -16.86 16.61
CA LYS A 366 -1.30 -17.34 15.31
C LYS A 366 -1.34 -16.15 14.34
N ILE A 367 -0.69 -16.25 13.20
CA ILE A 367 -0.53 -15.13 12.27
C ILE A 367 -1.46 -15.27 11.07
N ILE A 368 -2.41 -14.37 10.95
CA ILE A 368 -3.34 -14.28 9.82
C ILE A 368 -2.99 -13.02 9.02
N ALA A 369 -2.80 -13.15 7.71
CA ALA A 369 -2.60 -12.02 6.82
C ALA A 369 -3.82 -11.78 5.92
N ILE A 370 -4.28 -10.53 5.83
CA ILE A 370 -5.28 -10.08 4.86
C ILE A 370 -4.56 -9.16 3.90
N VAL A 371 -4.27 -9.65 2.70
CA VAL A 371 -3.44 -8.94 1.70
C VAL A 371 -4.02 -9.08 0.30
N ASN A 372 -3.73 -8.09 -0.56
CA ASN A 372 -4.14 -8.13 -1.96
C ASN A 372 -3.03 -8.71 -2.88
N GLN A 373 -1.81 -8.83 -2.37
CA GLN A 373 -0.66 -9.40 -3.09
C GLN A 373 -0.25 -10.72 -2.42
N PRO A 374 -0.66 -11.87 -2.96
CA PRO A 374 -0.44 -13.17 -2.33
C PRO A 374 1.04 -13.61 -2.32
N GLU A 375 1.88 -12.98 -3.14
CA GLU A 375 3.32 -13.24 -3.22
C GLU A 375 4.15 -12.29 -2.36
N SER A 376 3.51 -11.42 -1.57
CA SER A 376 4.15 -10.41 -0.72
C SER A 376 4.90 -11.01 0.49
N SER A 377 5.76 -10.21 1.11
CA SER A 377 6.54 -10.61 2.28
C SER A 377 5.63 -10.97 3.47
N ILE A 378 4.60 -10.18 3.75
CA ILE A 378 3.61 -10.47 4.80
C ILE A 378 2.90 -11.80 4.52
N ALA A 379 2.50 -12.05 3.25
CA ALA A 379 1.85 -13.30 2.88
C ALA A 379 2.74 -14.53 3.07
N ARG A 380 4.03 -14.40 2.73
CA ARG A 380 4.99 -15.52 2.87
C ARG A 380 5.34 -15.85 4.32
N GLU A 381 5.27 -14.87 5.22
CA GLU A 381 5.63 -15.04 6.63
C GLU A 381 4.43 -15.38 7.54
N ALA A 382 3.20 -15.22 7.06
CA ALA A 382 1.99 -15.56 7.78
C ALA A 382 1.73 -17.08 7.85
N ASP A 383 0.99 -17.53 8.88
CA ASP A 383 0.54 -18.92 8.99
C ASP A 383 -0.63 -19.20 8.03
N VAL A 384 -1.45 -18.18 7.74
CA VAL A 384 -2.55 -18.26 6.78
C VAL A 384 -2.76 -16.91 6.10
N VAL A 385 -3.14 -16.95 4.83
CA VAL A 385 -3.46 -15.78 4.02
C VAL A 385 -4.95 -15.81 3.63
N LEU A 386 -5.64 -14.72 3.90
CA LEU A 386 -6.99 -14.44 3.41
C LEU A 386 -6.87 -13.35 2.34
N PRO A 387 -6.88 -13.71 1.04
CA PRO A 387 -6.66 -12.73 -0.02
C PRO A 387 -7.87 -11.82 -0.24
N THR A 388 -7.59 -10.53 -0.56
CA THR A 388 -8.62 -9.59 -1.00
C THR A 388 -8.64 -9.57 -2.52
N LEU A 389 -9.40 -10.18 -3.24
CA LEU A 389 -9.36 -10.28 -4.70
C LEU A 389 -9.67 -8.95 -5.42
N ALA A 390 -9.08 -7.84 -4.94
CA ALA A 390 -9.29 -6.50 -5.46
C ALA A 390 -8.63 -6.25 -6.83
N GLY A 391 -7.73 -7.15 -7.27
CA GLY A 391 -6.89 -6.88 -8.42
C GLY A 391 -5.90 -5.72 -8.17
N PRO A 392 -5.17 -5.27 -9.18
CA PRO A 392 -4.24 -4.17 -9.03
C PRO A 392 -4.93 -2.85 -8.68
N GLU A 393 -4.39 -2.12 -7.70
CA GLU A 393 -4.83 -0.79 -7.29
C GLU A 393 -3.65 0.18 -7.46
N ILE A 394 -3.78 1.12 -8.40
CA ILE A 394 -2.71 2.01 -8.87
C ILE A 394 -2.81 3.40 -8.23
N GLY A 395 -4.02 3.93 -8.06
CA GLY A 395 -4.24 5.18 -7.35
C GLY A 395 -3.61 5.13 -5.95
N VAL A 396 -2.86 6.19 -5.57
CA VAL A 396 -2.14 6.22 -4.28
C VAL A 396 -3.12 6.12 -3.12
N ALA A 397 -4.20 6.90 -3.14
CA ALA A 397 -5.27 6.80 -2.16
C ALA A 397 -6.04 5.48 -2.34
N SER A 398 -6.10 4.68 -1.29
CA SER A 398 -6.74 3.35 -1.33
C SER A 398 -8.26 3.46 -1.37
N THR A 399 -8.91 2.66 -2.23
CA THR A 399 -10.37 2.64 -2.41
C THR A 399 -10.93 1.22 -2.39
N LYS A 400 -10.80 0.46 -3.48
CA LYS A 400 -11.32 -0.90 -3.60
C LYS A 400 -10.61 -1.89 -2.66
N ALA A 401 -9.34 -1.64 -2.33
CA ALA A 401 -8.63 -2.45 -1.34
C ALA A 401 -9.28 -2.33 0.05
N PHE A 402 -9.76 -1.14 0.44
CA PHE A 402 -10.46 -0.94 1.69
C PHE A 402 -11.76 -1.74 1.76
N THR A 403 -12.61 -1.64 0.75
CA THR A 403 -13.90 -2.36 0.75
C THR A 403 -13.74 -3.87 0.63
N THR A 404 -12.73 -4.35 -0.09
CA THR A 404 -12.43 -5.80 -0.12
C THR A 404 -11.82 -6.30 1.20
N GLN A 405 -11.00 -5.48 1.90
CA GLN A 405 -10.55 -5.80 3.27
C GLN A 405 -11.75 -5.91 4.22
N LEU A 406 -12.72 -5.00 4.12
CA LEU A 406 -13.96 -5.09 4.90
C LEU A 406 -14.74 -6.38 4.57
N ALA A 407 -14.83 -6.77 3.30
CA ALA A 407 -15.52 -8.00 2.89
C ALA A 407 -14.86 -9.25 3.48
N VAL A 408 -13.52 -9.32 3.49
CA VAL A 408 -12.78 -10.43 4.11
C VAL A 408 -12.97 -10.43 5.63
N LEU A 409 -12.87 -9.28 6.27
CA LEU A 409 -13.04 -9.14 7.73
C LEU A 409 -14.47 -9.47 8.18
N ALA A 410 -15.49 -9.11 7.38
CA ALA A 410 -16.88 -9.48 7.63
C ALA A 410 -17.06 -11.01 7.55
N SER A 411 -16.54 -11.63 6.48
CA SER A 411 -16.58 -13.09 6.29
C SER A 411 -15.85 -13.82 7.43
N PHE A 412 -14.65 -13.35 7.80
CA PHE A 412 -13.89 -13.89 8.93
C PHE A 412 -14.66 -13.78 10.25
N THR A 413 -15.33 -12.65 10.48
CA THR A 413 -16.16 -12.43 11.69
C THR A 413 -17.28 -13.48 11.79
N VAL A 414 -18.00 -13.73 10.68
CA VAL A 414 -19.10 -14.70 10.66
C VAL A 414 -18.55 -16.12 10.88
N ALA A 415 -17.47 -16.50 10.21
CA ALA A 415 -16.83 -17.81 10.40
C ALA A 415 -16.37 -18.04 11.85
N LEU A 416 -15.72 -17.04 12.43
CA LEU A 416 -15.27 -17.09 13.82
C LEU A 416 -16.46 -17.19 14.79
N ALA A 417 -17.53 -16.42 14.57
CA ALA A 417 -18.73 -16.45 15.39
C ALA A 417 -19.39 -17.84 15.38
N ARG A 418 -19.44 -18.49 14.22
CA ARG A 418 -19.91 -19.87 14.06
C ARG A 418 -19.02 -20.87 14.80
N ALA A 419 -17.72 -20.78 14.58
CA ALA A 419 -16.75 -21.69 15.21
C ALA A 419 -16.77 -21.61 16.74
N ARG A 420 -17.03 -20.42 17.31
CA ARG A 420 -17.17 -20.18 18.75
C ARG A 420 -18.55 -20.53 19.30
N GLY A 421 -19.52 -20.87 18.46
CA GLY A 421 -20.91 -21.08 18.86
C GLY A 421 -21.64 -19.80 19.31
N ALA A 422 -21.10 -18.62 18.99
CA ALA A 422 -21.71 -17.33 19.31
C ALA A 422 -22.96 -17.04 18.48
N ILE A 423 -23.04 -17.63 17.28
CA ILE A 423 -24.23 -17.61 16.41
C ILE A 423 -24.58 -19.02 15.94
N GLY A 424 -25.87 -19.26 15.65
CA GLY A 424 -26.37 -20.49 15.04
C GLY A 424 -26.29 -20.42 13.50
N HIS A 425 -26.63 -21.54 12.84
CA HIS A 425 -26.65 -21.62 11.36
C HIS A 425 -27.66 -20.65 10.72
N GLU A 426 -28.80 -20.43 11.37
CA GLU A 426 -29.82 -19.49 10.89
C GLU A 426 -29.27 -18.06 10.83
N ARG A 427 -28.59 -17.59 11.89
CA ARG A 427 -27.99 -16.25 11.92
C ARG A 427 -26.81 -16.13 10.95
N GLU A 428 -26.01 -17.17 10.76
CA GLU A 428 -25.00 -17.23 9.70
C GLU A 428 -25.63 -17.02 8.32
N ALA A 429 -26.72 -17.77 8.05
CA ALA A 429 -27.42 -17.70 6.76
C ALA A 429 -28.02 -16.29 6.49
N GLU A 430 -28.54 -15.61 7.51
CA GLU A 430 -28.99 -14.22 7.41
C GLU A 430 -27.84 -13.28 7.06
N LEU A 431 -26.71 -13.36 7.79
CA LEU A 431 -25.54 -12.50 7.55
C LEU A 431 -24.93 -12.74 6.16
N VAL A 432 -24.86 -14.00 5.72
CA VAL A 432 -24.40 -14.32 4.36
C VAL A 432 -25.35 -13.77 3.30
N ALA A 433 -26.65 -13.82 3.53
CA ALA A 433 -27.65 -13.28 2.59
C ALA A 433 -27.44 -11.77 2.38
N VAL A 434 -27.29 -10.98 3.46
CA VAL A 434 -27.05 -9.53 3.34
C VAL A 434 -25.69 -9.20 2.73
N MET A 435 -24.64 -10.00 2.98
CA MET A 435 -23.35 -9.84 2.30
C MET A 435 -23.48 -10.08 0.78
N THR A 436 -24.28 -11.05 0.36
CA THR A 436 -24.50 -11.38 -1.07
C THR A 436 -25.16 -10.23 -1.84
N GLU A 437 -25.91 -9.36 -1.18
CA GLU A 437 -26.55 -8.19 -1.78
C GLU A 437 -25.59 -6.99 -1.99
N VAL A 438 -24.45 -6.96 -1.29
CA VAL A 438 -23.55 -5.80 -1.28
C VAL A 438 -23.10 -5.37 -2.68
N PRO A 439 -22.69 -6.25 -3.62
CA PRO A 439 -22.26 -5.83 -4.96
C PRO A 439 -23.34 -5.06 -5.72
N SER A 440 -24.59 -5.53 -5.67
CA SER A 440 -25.72 -4.83 -6.33
C SER A 440 -25.99 -3.47 -5.68
N ARG A 441 -26.04 -3.41 -4.36
CA ARG A 441 -26.27 -2.15 -3.64
C ARG A 441 -25.11 -1.16 -3.80
N ALA A 442 -23.87 -1.65 -3.94
CA ALA A 442 -22.71 -0.81 -4.26
C ALA A 442 -22.86 -0.17 -5.65
N SER A 443 -23.40 -0.90 -6.62
CA SER A 443 -23.73 -0.35 -7.94
C SER A 443 -24.82 0.72 -7.85
N ASP A 444 -25.81 0.53 -6.99
CA ASP A 444 -26.85 1.54 -6.75
C ASP A 444 -26.27 2.83 -6.15
N VAL A 445 -25.30 2.73 -5.23
CA VAL A 445 -24.59 3.90 -4.68
C VAL A 445 -23.86 4.67 -5.79
N LEU A 446 -23.17 3.97 -6.69
CA LEU A 446 -22.44 4.59 -7.80
C LEU A 446 -23.36 5.35 -8.77
N ASN A 447 -24.62 4.99 -8.88
CA ASN A 447 -25.61 5.72 -9.69
C ASN A 447 -25.88 7.14 -9.15
N HIS A 448 -25.48 7.45 -7.91
CA HIS A 448 -25.59 8.79 -7.31
C HIS A 448 -24.33 9.65 -7.49
N ASP A 449 -23.37 9.26 -8.33
CA ASP A 449 -22.09 9.95 -8.55
C ASP A 449 -22.27 11.45 -8.85
N GLU A 450 -23.23 11.80 -9.71
CA GLU A 450 -23.52 13.19 -10.07
C GLU A 450 -23.94 14.02 -8.84
N ARG A 451 -24.81 13.47 -7.99
CA ARG A 451 -25.26 14.14 -6.76
C ARG A 451 -24.11 14.35 -5.77
N ILE A 452 -23.20 13.39 -5.69
CA ILE A 452 -22.01 13.49 -4.84
C ILE A 452 -21.06 14.55 -5.41
N ARG A 453 -20.93 14.65 -6.73
CA ARG A 453 -20.15 15.68 -7.42
C ARG A 453 -20.69 17.10 -7.14
N GLU A 454 -22.01 17.29 -7.16
CA GLU A 454 -22.63 18.56 -6.77
C GLU A 454 -22.29 18.93 -5.32
N THR A 455 -22.34 17.96 -4.41
CA THR A 455 -22.00 18.15 -2.99
C THR A 455 -20.53 18.54 -2.81
N ALA A 456 -19.62 18.03 -3.63
CA ALA A 456 -18.19 18.33 -3.56
C ALA A 456 -17.89 19.83 -3.80
N VAL A 457 -18.74 20.55 -4.52
CA VAL A 457 -18.60 22.01 -4.73
C VAL A 457 -18.64 22.76 -3.40
N GLU A 458 -19.49 22.34 -2.48
CA GLU A 458 -19.61 22.94 -1.15
C GLU A 458 -18.38 22.77 -0.27
N ILE A 459 -17.59 21.73 -0.55
CA ILE A 459 -16.43 21.33 0.26
C ILE A 459 -15.14 21.89 -0.35
N ALA A 460 -15.10 22.07 -1.67
CA ALA A 460 -13.87 22.41 -2.39
C ALA A 460 -13.23 23.74 -1.92
N GLU A 461 -14.02 24.70 -1.49
CA GLU A 461 -13.57 26.02 -0.99
C GLU A 461 -13.22 26.01 0.50
N ALA A 462 -13.58 24.94 1.23
CA ALA A 462 -13.32 24.88 2.66
C ALA A 462 -11.82 24.68 2.94
N ARG A 463 -11.35 25.29 4.03
CA ARG A 463 -10.01 25.07 4.57
C ARG A 463 -9.96 23.82 5.46
N ASP A 464 -11.00 23.68 6.28
CA ASP A 464 -11.12 22.62 7.28
C ASP A 464 -12.48 21.92 7.10
N VAL A 465 -12.50 20.59 7.30
CA VAL A 465 -13.72 19.77 7.20
C VAL A 465 -13.76 18.77 8.35
N LEU A 466 -14.90 18.65 9.02
CA LEU A 466 -15.09 17.66 10.07
C LEU A 466 -15.95 16.50 9.55
N TYR A 467 -15.58 15.28 9.95
CA TYR A 467 -16.35 14.08 9.71
C TYR A 467 -16.83 13.48 11.03
N LEU A 468 -18.12 13.15 11.10
CA LEU A 468 -18.74 12.58 12.30
C LEU A 468 -19.37 11.22 12.00
N GLY A 469 -19.19 10.26 12.92
CA GLY A 469 -19.86 8.97 12.86
C GLY A 469 -20.01 8.33 14.25
N ARG A 470 -20.91 7.35 14.36
CA ARG A 470 -21.10 6.56 15.59
C ARG A 470 -20.99 5.06 15.27
N GLY A 471 -20.60 4.26 16.26
CA GLY A 471 -20.46 2.82 16.08
C GLY A 471 -19.52 2.51 14.90
N SER A 472 -19.94 1.60 14.01
CA SER A 472 -19.18 1.24 12.81
C SER A 472 -19.06 2.37 11.77
N ALA A 473 -19.82 3.47 11.90
CA ALA A 473 -19.67 4.66 11.05
C ALA A 473 -18.54 5.58 11.52
N TYR A 474 -18.08 5.47 12.78
CA TYR A 474 -16.94 6.27 13.26
C TYR A 474 -15.64 5.99 12.47
N PRO A 475 -15.19 4.74 12.29
CA PRO A 475 -14.01 4.49 11.45
C PRO A 475 -14.17 4.92 9.99
N LEU A 476 -15.40 4.97 9.47
CA LEU A 476 -15.67 5.54 8.14
C LEU A 476 -15.52 7.07 8.12
N ALA A 477 -15.85 7.75 9.22
CA ALA A 477 -15.57 9.18 9.37
C ALA A 477 -14.06 9.46 9.36
N LEU A 478 -13.27 8.60 10.03
CA LEU A 478 -11.80 8.66 9.96
C LEU A 478 -11.29 8.42 8.54
N GLU A 479 -11.85 7.43 7.84
CA GLU A 479 -11.46 7.10 6.46
C GLU A 479 -11.83 8.21 5.48
N GLY A 480 -13.03 8.81 5.60
CA GLY A 480 -13.45 9.93 4.77
C GLY A 480 -12.55 11.15 4.95
N ALA A 481 -12.21 11.48 6.20
CA ALA A 481 -11.27 12.55 6.51
C ALA A 481 -9.87 12.26 5.94
N LEU A 482 -9.39 11.00 6.03
CA LEU A 482 -8.13 10.58 5.44
C LEU A 482 -8.15 10.75 3.92
N LYS A 483 -9.15 10.24 3.23
CA LYS A 483 -9.27 10.35 1.76
C LYS A 483 -9.29 11.82 1.32
N LEU A 484 -10.07 12.66 2.00
CA LEU A 484 -10.17 14.08 1.65
C LEU A 484 -8.81 14.78 1.78
N LYS A 485 -8.11 14.61 2.90
CA LYS A 485 -6.79 15.26 3.11
C LYS A 485 -5.71 14.75 2.16
N GLU A 486 -5.72 13.46 1.83
CA GLU A 486 -4.70 12.86 0.96
C GLU A 486 -4.68 13.47 -0.44
N ILE A 487 -5.84 13.69 -1.05
CA ILE A 487 -5.94 14.05 -2.46
C ILE A 487 -6.38 15.49 -2.72
N SER A 488 -7.07 16.15 -1.77
CA SER A 488 -7.51 17.55 -1.91
C SER A 488 -6.64 18.54 -1.14
N TYR A 489 -5.83 18.06 -0.20
CA TYR A 489 -5.02 18.84 0.75
C TYR A 489 -5.83 19.73 1.69
N ILE A 490 -7.14 19.52 1.79
CA ILE A 490 -8.00 20.13 2.81
C ILE A 490 -7.68 19.46 4.15
N HIS A 491 -7.52 20.25 5.21
CA HIS A 491 -7.39 19.68 6.55
C HIS A 491 -8.72 19.07 6.98
N ALA A 492 -8.76 17.77 7.16
CA ALA A 492 -9.97 17.05 7.52
C ALA A 492 -9.73 16.13 8.72
N GLU A 493 -10.67 16.10 9.66
CA GLU A 493 -10.60 15.25 10.85
C GLU A 493 -11.90 14.47 11.06
N GLY A 494 -11.76 13.21 11.49
CA GLY A 494 -12.87 12.34 11.83
C GLY A 494 -13.01 12.18 13.33
N TYR A 495 -14.24 12.27 13.83
CA TYR A 495 -14.54 12.12 15.25
C TYR A 495 -15.66 11.12 15.50
N ALA A 496 -15.59 10.40 16.63
CA ALA A 496 -16.78 9.79 17.20
C ALA A 496 -17.76 10.92 17.54
N ALA A 497 -18.98 10.90 16.99
CA ALA A 497 -19.90 12.03 17.09
C ALA A 497 -20.23 12.44 18.54
N GLY A 498 -20.14 11.49 19.50
CA GLY A 498 -20.29 11.80 20.92
C GLY A 498 -19.16 12.64 21.49
N GLU A 499 -17.93 12.47 20.97
CA GLU A 499 -16.73 13.20 21.40
C GLU A 499 -16.70 14.64 20.93
N MET A 500 -17.56 15.01 19.97
CA MET A 500 -17.68 16.39 19.50
C MET A 500 -17.82 17.38 20.66
N LYS A 501 -18.57 17.03 21.70
CA LYS A 501 -18.79 17.88 22.89
C LYS A 501 -17.57 18.09 23.78
N HIS A 502 -16.52 17.28 23.59
CA HIS A 502 -15.31 17.29 24.41
C HIS A 502 -14.15 18.08 23.76
N GLY A 503 -14.48 19.02 22.85
CA GLY A 503 -13.50 19.90 22.22
C GLY A 503 -13.88 20.29 20.79
N PRO A 504 -14.04 19.34 19.86
CA PRO A 504 -14.25 19.64 18.43
C PRO A 504 -15.42 20.56 18.10
N ILE A 505 -16.44 20.60 18.94
CA ILE A 505 -17.61 21.52 18.78
C ILE A 505 -17.21 23.01 18.75
N ALA A 506 -16.06 23.35 19.33
CA ALA A 506 -15.52 24.70 19.30
C ALA A 506 -15.05 25.15 17.90
N LEU A 507 -14.85 24.21 16.99
CA LEU A 507 -14.43 24.47 15.60
C LEU A 507 -15.61 24.70 14.65
N ILE A 508 -16.85 24.51 15.13
CA ILE A 508 -18.05 24.56 14.30
C ILE A 508 -18.51 26.02 14.13
N ASP A 509 -18.50 26.46 12.88
CA ASP A 509 -19.07 27.70 12.42
C ASP A 509 -19.61 27.55 10.98
N GLU A 510 -20.04 28.64 10.35
CA GLU A 510 -20.58 28.64 8.98
C GLU A 510 -19.53 28.31 7.90
N SER A 511 -18.24 28.41 8.21
CA SER A 511 -17.13 28.17 7.26
C SER A 511 -16.64 26.72 7.24
N VAL A 512 -16.98 25.92 8.27
CA VAL A 512 -16.52 24.54 8.43
C VAL A 512 -17.64 23.55 8.08
N PRO A 513 -17.60 22.92 6.89
CA PRO A 513 -18.53 21.84 6.56
C PRO A 513 -18.37 20.64 7.49
N VAL A 514 -19.49 20.07 7.92
CA VAL A 514 -19.51 18.87 8.77
C VAL A 514 -20.20 17.73 8.01
N ILE A 515 -19.41 16.70 7.68
CA ILE A 515 -19.90 15.51 6.99
C ILE A 515 -20.31 14.49 8.04
N VAL A 516 -21.57 14.07 8.04
CA VAL A 516 -22.12 13.16 9.03
C VAL A 516 -22.52 11.84 8.37
N LEU A 517 -21.92 10.75 8.83
CA LEU A 517 -22.28 9.40 8.44
C LEU A 517 -23.32 8.85 9.41
N ALA A 518 -24.54 8.72 8.94
CA ALA A 518 -25.71 8.37 9.74
C ALA A 518 -26.48 7.18 9.14
N PRO A 519 -25.93 5.94 9.20
CA PRO A 519 -26.69 4.76 8.82
C PRO A 519 -27.93 4.64 9.71
N HIS A 520 -29.03 4.14 9.12
CA HIS A 520 -30.28 3.96 9.84
C HIS A 520 -30.22 2.70 10.70
N ASP A 521 -29.52 2.80 11.83
CA ASP A 521 -29.30 1.74 12.82
C ASP A 521 -29.79 2.17 14.22
N ASP A 522 -29.50 1.37 15.24
CA ASP A 522 -29.84 1.65 16.63
C ASP A 522 -29.27 2.98 17.17
N LEU A 523 -28.25 3.55 16.49
CA LEU A 523 -27.58 4.79 16.88
C LEU A 523 -28.05 6.01 16.08
N PHE A 524 -28.93 5.82 15.10
CA PHE A 524 -29.36 6.86 14.19
C PHE A 524 -29.92 8.10 14.93
N GLU A 525 -30.86 7.92 15.86
CA GLU A 525 -31.45 9.03 16.63
C GLU A 525 -30.39 9.75 17.49
N LYS A 526 -29.37 9.05 17.97
CA LYS A 526 -28.24 9.66 18.69
C LYS A 526 -27.36 10.49 17.78
N THR A 527 -27.17 10.02 16.53
CA THR A 527 -26.43 10.75 15.50
C THR A 527 -27.21 12.01 15.07
N LEU A 528 -28.53 11.91 14.89
CA LEU A 528 -29.36 13.06 14.61
C LEU A 528 -29.26 14.14 15.72
N GLY A 529 -29.25 13.75 16.97
CA GLY A 529 -29.02 14.69 18.08
C GLY A 529 -27.71 15.47 17.94
N ASN A 530 -26.62 14.83 17.44
CA ASN A 530 -25.38 15.54 17.17
C ASN A 530 -25.47 16.45 15.94
N VAL A 531 -26.22 16.05 14.89
CA VAL A 531 -26.51 16.91 13.75
C VAL A 531 -27.24 18.20 14.18
N GLU A 532 -28.24 18.07 15.05
CA GLU A 532 -28.95 19.23 15.61
C GLU A 532 -28.02 20.17 16.40
N GLU A 533 -27.06 19.61 17.15
CA GLU A 533 -26.08 20.38 17.91
C GLU A 533 -25.13 21.16 16.99
N VAL A 534 -24.74 20.59 15.85
CA VAL A 534 -23.93 21.23 14.81
C VAL A 534 -24.68 22.37 14.18
N MET A 535 -25.92 22.11 13.74
CA MET A 535 -26.79 23.10 13.09
C MET A 535 -27.11 24.27 14.01
N ALA A 536 -27.33 24.01 15.30
CA ALA A 536 -27.60 25.06 16.29
C ALA A 536 -26.44 26.06 16.46
N ARG A 537 -25.25 25.74 15.94
CA ARG A 537 -24.04 26.59 15.95
C ARG A 537 -23.70 27.17 14.59
N GLY A 538 -24.63 27.08 13.64
CA GLY A 538 -24.42 27.55 12.27
C GLY A 538 -23.63 26.58 11.37
N GLY A 539 -23.30 25.38 11.86
CA GLY A 539 -22.56 24.41 11.08
C GLY A 539 -23.32 23.91 9.86
N ARG A 540 -22.62 23.84 8.72
CA ARG A 540 -23.16 23.37 7.42
C ARG A 540 -23.02 21.85 7.34
N VAL A 541 -24.15 21.14 7.42
CA VAL A 541 -24.14 19.68 7.47
C VAL A 541 -24.35 19.06 6.10
N VAL A 542 -23.41 18.18 5.70
CA VAL A 542 -23.57 17.21 4.62
C VAL A 542 -23.86 15.85 5.26
N MET A 543 -25.06 15.32 5.06
CA MET A 543 -25.46 14.06 5.67
C MET A 543 -25.46 12.92 4.66
N ILE A 544 -24.77 11.83 4.98
CA ILE A 544 -24.78 10.57 4.23
C ILE A 544 -25.63 9.59 5.05
N SER A 545 -26.79 9.20 4.52
CA SER A 545 -27.74 8.30 5.19
C SER A 545 -28.58 7.55 4.14
N ASP A 546 -29.50 6.70 4.58
CA ASP A 546 -30.52 6.19 3.66
C ASP A 546 -31.54 7.29 3.27
N THR A 547 -32.37 6.98 2.29
CA THR A 547 -33.38 7.94 1.78
C THR A 547 -34.29 8.45 2.90
N ALA A 548 -34.71 7.59 3.83
CA ALA A 548 -35.57 7.97 4.94
C ALA A 548 -34.81 8.86 5.94
N GLY A 549 -33.57 8.55 6.22
CA GLY A 549 -32.71 9.32 7.11
C GLY A 549 -32.46 10.75 6.56
N VAL A 550 -32.11 10.87 5.26
CA VAL A 550 -31.92 12.18 4.61
C VAL A 550 -33.22 13.00 4.65
N ALA A 551 -34.36 12.37 4.40
CA ALA A 551 -35.66 13.04 4.39
C ALA A 551 -36.06 13.66 5.75
N ARG A 552 -35.53 13.13 6.87
CA ARG A 552 -35.79 13.64 8.24
C ARG A 552 -35.32 15.08 8.44
N LEU A 553 -34.32 15.53 7.73
CA LEU A 553 -33.71 16.85 7.89
C LEU A 553 -33.53 17.58 6.54
N ALA A 554 -34.21 17.15 5.47
CA ALA A 554 -33.97 17.58 4.09
C ALA A 554 -33.93 19.13 3.92
N ASP A 555 -34.86 19.86 4.57
CA ASP A 555 -34.96 21.31 4.45
C ASP A 555 -33.89 22.09 5.25
N ARG A 556 -33.08 21.37 6.05
CA ARG A 556 -32.12 21.98 6.97
C ARG A 556 -30.66 21.55 6.67
N LEU A 557 -30.49 20.50 5.87
CA LEU A 557 -29.17 20.03 5.43
C LEU A 557 -28.63 20.98 4.36
N ALA A 558 -27.30 21.24 4.39
CA ALA A 558 -26.64 21.82 3.24
C ALA A 558 -26.73 20.87 2.05
N PHE A 559 -26.46 19.59 2.27
CA PHE A 559 -26.66 18.52 1.28
C PHE A 559 -26.99 17.18 1.95
N GLY A 560 -27.82 16.37 1.26
CA GLY A 560 -28.14 15.00 1.60
C GLY A 560 -27.66 14.05 0.49
N ILE A 561 -26.88 13.03 0.86
CA ILE A 561 -26.45 11.94 -0.01
C ILE A 561 -27.17 10.68 0.45
N ALA A 562 -28.07 10.16 -0.42
CA ALA A 562 -28.81 8.95 -0.12
C ALA A 562 -28.00 7.70 -0.49
N VAL A 563 -27.90 6.74 0.43
CA VAL A 563 -27.35 5.39 0.24
C VAL A 563 -28.52 4.41 0.27
N PRO A 564 -28.52 3.33 -0.50
CA PRO A 564 -29.55 2.30 -0.40
C PRO A 564 -29.70 1.80 1.03
N ASN A 565 -30.94 1.56 1.48
CA ASN A 565 -31.17 0.94 2.78
C ASN A 565 -30.51 -0.44 2.83
N CYS A 566 -29.80 -0.75 3.90
CA CYS A 566 -29.06 -2.00 4.07
C CYS A 566 -29.00 -2.43 5.53
N ASP A 567 -28.69 -3.71 5.76
CA ASP A 567 -28.41 -4.19 7.11
C ASP A 567 -27.20 -3.44 7.71
N PRO A 568 -27.26 -3.00 8.98
CA PRO A 568 -26.15 -2.31 9.64
C PRO A 568 -24.81 -3.06 9.61
N PHE A 569 -24.84 -4.38 9.49
CA PHE A 569 -23.62 -5.20 9.37
C PHE A 569 -22.83 -4.88 8.09
N VAL A 570 -23.51 -4.66 6.97
CA VAL A 570 -22.87 -4.38 5.68
C VAL A 570 -22.79 -2.88 5.34
N ALA A 571 -23.40 -2.02 6.16
CA ALA A 571 -23.37 -0.58 5.96
C ALA A 571 -21.95 -0.01 5.75
N PRO A 572 -20.90 -0.45 6.47
CA PRO A 572 -19.55 0.04 6.26
C PRO A 572 -19.02 -0.13 4.82
N LEU A 573 -19.37 -1.22 4.13
CA LEU A 573 -18.96 -1.44 2.75
C LEU A 573 -19.63 -0.44 1.79
N LEU A 574 -20.89 -0.08 2.04
CA LEU A 574 -21.65 0.80 1.17
C LEU A 574 -21.35 2.28 1.42
N TYR A 575 -21.22 2.69 2.70
CA TYR A 575 -20.93 4.06 3.08
C TYR A 575 -19.49 4.49 2.77
N ALA A 576 -18.58 3.54 2.55
CA ALA A 576 -17.23 3.81 2.06
C ALA A 576 -17.21 4.45 0.66
N ILE A 577 -18.15 4.07 -0.21
CA ILE A 577 -18.17 4.53 -1.60
C ILE A 577 -18.45 6.03 -1.73
N PRO A 578 -19.51 6.60 -1.12
CA PRO A 578 -19.78 8.03 -1.24
C PRO A 578 -18.70 8.92 -0.61
N ILE A 579 -18.03 8.50 0.48
CA ILE A 579 -16.92 9.28 1.04
C ILE A 579 -15.71 9.30 0.12
N GLN A 580 -15.44 8.21 -0.60
CA GLN A 580 -14.37 8.14 -1.60
C GLN A 580 -14.69 9.02 -2.82
N LEU A 581 -15.92 8.95 -3.34
CA LEU A 581 -16.39 9.81 -4.45
C LEU A 581 -16.36 11.29 -4.07
N LEU A 582 -16.79 11.63 -2.85
CA LEU A 582 -16.77 13.00 -2.36
C LEU A 582 -15.35 13.57 -2.32
N ALA A 583 -14.40 12.80 -1.78
CA ALA A 583 -12.99 13.18 -1.77
C ALA A 583 -12.44 13.32 -3.20
N TYR A 584 -12.76 12.36 -4.09
CA TYR A 584 -12.36 12.37 -5.49
C TYR A 584 -12.83 13.64 -6.21
N HIS A 585 -14.13 13.93 -6.17
CA HIS A 585 -14.68 15.09 -6.85
C HIS A 585 -14.15 16.41 -6.28
N THR A 586 -13.99 16.50 -4.97
CA THR A 586 -13.36 17.67 -4.32
C THR A 586 -11.95 17.89 -4.84
N ALA A 587 -11.14 16.84 -4.95
CA ALA A 587 -9.77 16.91 -5.48
C ALA A 587 -9.75 17.35 -6.96
N VAL A 588 -10.67 16.82 -7.77
CA VAL A 588 -10.83 17.21 -9.18
C VAL A 588 -11.18 18.70 -9.33
N LEU A 589 -12.09 19.22 -8.49
CA LEU A 589 -12.47 20.64 -8.48
C LEU A 589 -11.28 21.54 -8.07
N LYS A 590 -10.47 21.09 -7.14
CA LYS A 590 -9.25 21.80 -6.72
C LYS A 590 -8.10 21.69 -7.72
N GLY A 591 -8.22 20.83 -8.75
CA GLY A 591 -7.18 20.64 -9.76
C GLY A 591 -5.92 19.93 -9.24
N THR A 592 -6.02 19.18 -8.15
CA THR A 592 -4.91 18.40 -7.59
C THR A 592 -4.70 17.10 -8.36
N ASP A 593 -3.52 16.50 -8.25
CA ASP A 593 -3.25 15.18 -8.86
C ASP A 593 -3.89 14.09 -7.98
N VAL A 594 -4.96 13.49 -8.47
CA VAL A 594 -5.75 12.50 -7.72
C VAL A 594 -5.02 11.15 -7.63
N ASP A 595 -4.36 10.72 -8.71
CA ASP A 595 -3.71 9.41 -8.78
C ASP A 595 -2.34 9.41 -8.08
N GLN A 596 -1.64 10.54 -8.13
CA GLN A 596 -0.30 10.73 -7.57
C GLN A 596 -0.24 12.03 -6.75
N PRO A 597 -0.92 12.10 -5.61
CA PRO A 597 -0.92 13.29 -4.77
C PRO A 597 0.47 13.54 -4.18
N ARG A 598 0.82 14.83 -4.01
CA ARG A 598 2.14 15.22 -3.50
C ARG A 598 2.43 14.58 -2.14
N ASN A 599 3.69 14.23 -1.90
CA ASN A 599 4.21 13.73 -0.63
C ASN A 599 3.56 12.42 -0.15
N LEU A 600 2.94 11.65 -1.04
CA LEU A 600 2.35 10.34 -0.72
C LEU A 600 2.88 9.26 -1.66
N ALA A 601 3.02 8.06 -1.14
CA ALA A 601 3.35 6.86 -1.89
C ALA A 601 2.30 5.78 -1.65
N LYS A 602 2.05 4.92 -2.66
CA LYS A 602 1.04 3.85 -2.57
C LYS A 602 1.29 2.87 -1.43
N SER A 603 2.54 2.60 -1.11
CA SER A 603 2.92 1.68 -0.03
C SER A 603 4.21 2.16 0.62
N VAL A 604 4.30 2.10 1.95
CA VAL A 604 5.45 2.53 2.74
C VAL A 604 6.26 1.28 3.11
N THR A 605 7.39 1.06 2.40
CA THR A 605 8.30 -0.08 2.64
C THR A 605 9.61 0.32 3.29
N VAL A 606 9.72 1.56 3.68
CA VAL A 606 10.86 2.11 4.42
C VAL A 606 10.33 2.78 5.68
N GLU A 607 11.18 2.91 6.64
CA GLU A 607 10.97 3.60 7.90
C GLU A 607 11.32 5.08 7.80
#